data_0845faa6536829f73aabc143b255d4d1
#
_entry.id   0845faa6536829f73aabc143b255d4d1
#
_cell.length_a   1.000
_cell.length_b   1.000
_cell.length_c   1.000
_cell.angle_alpha   90.00
_cell.angle_beta   90.00
_cell.angle_gamma   90.00
#
_symmetry.space_group_name_H-M   'P 1'
#
loop_
_entity.id
_entity.type
_entity.pdbx_description
1 polymer ?
#
loop_
_entity_poly.entity_id
_entity_poly.type
_entity_poly.pdbx_seq_one_letter_code
_entity_poly.pdbx_strand_id
1 'polypeptide(L)'
;RRERVAMERPDEYEIRMTEDETLLRSATDAGFFYAEKTLKELPPGQIGIVRDWADVPLRIAMIDLKRISWNFDYLLSLFPLLADLRINACLMEYEDKFPYRFSDRIAVPGAFTAGQIRRITQTARENHVELIPLVQCFSHWEYILRHGEFADLRESDADVSQGCPLNPRTFELFRSMLKEILEAHPECRYVHIGADEARLLGHCPACAAKVRESGVERLYGDYLEAAIDEVNSYGKTPLFW
;
A
#
# COMPACT_ATOMS: atom_id res chain seq x y z
N ARG A 1 18.78 6.70 -28.19
CA ARG A 1 19.25 7.88 -27.44
C ARG A 1 18.15 8.38 -26.51
N ARG A 2 18.50 8.96 -25.34
CA ARG A 2 17.56 9.62 -24.43
C ARG A 2 17.84 11.14 -24.37
N GLU A 3 16.79 11.94 -24.32
CA GLU A 3 16.84 13.39 -24.18
C GLU A 3 15.84 13.83 -23.12
N ARG A 4 16.30 14.48 -22.04
CA ARG A 4 15.43 15.01 -20.98
C ARG A 4 14.89 16.37 -21.41
N VAL A 5 13.57 16.47 -21.48
CA VAL A 5 12.84 17.68 -21.91
C VAL A 5 11.63 17.91 -21.01
N ALA A 6 11.19 19.16 -20.92
CA ALA A 6 9.94 19.46 -20.19
C ALA A 6 8.75 18.79 -20.88
N MET A 7 7.88 18.22 -20.08
CA MET A 7 6.61 17.59 -20.47
C MET A 7 5.49 18.12 -19.59
N GLU A 8 4.25 18.00 -20.06
CA GLU A 8 3.09 18.48 -19.31
C GLU A 8 2.73 17.54 -18.14
N ARG A 9 3.03 16.23 -18.27
CA ARG A 9 2.70 15.18 -17.30
C ARG A 9 3.95 14.42 -16.84
N PRO A 10 3.99 13.93 -15.61
CA PRO A 10 5.20 13.29 -15.04
C PRO A 10 5.68 12.04 -15.80
N ASP A 11 4.78 11.26 -16.35
CA ASP A 11 5.07 10.00 -17.06
C ASP A 11 4.91 10.12 -18.58
N GLU A 12 4.74 11.34 -19.09
CA GLU A 12 4.65 11.62 -20.52
C GLU A 12 5.98 11.38 -21.23
N TYR A 13 5.90 10.83 -22.42
CA TYR A 13 7.05 10.57 -23.27
C TYR A 13 6.75 10.75 -24.76
N GLU A 14 7.81 10.95 -25.53
CA GLU A 14 7.80 10.98 -26.98
C GLU A 14 8.90 10.07 -27.52
N ILE A 15 8.57 9.23 -28.49
CA ILE A 15 9.50 8.36 -29.22
C ILE A 15 9.57 8.91 -30.65
N ARG A 16 10.73 9.37 -31.09
CA ARG A 16 10.99 9.77 -32.49
C ARG A 16 11.85 8.71 -33.14
N MET A 17 11.38 8.18 -34.24
CA MET A 17 12.03 7.12 -34.99
C MET A 17 12.26 7.58 -36.43
N THR A 18 13.50 7.52 -36.87
CA THR A 18 13.96 7.78 -38.24
C THR A 18 14.62 6.52 -38.77
N GLU A 19 15.09 6.56 -40.04
CA GLU A 19 15.91 5.46 -40.59
C GLU A 19 17.22 5.25 -39.83
N ASP A 20 17.79 6.32 -39.28
CA ASP A 20 19.13 6.31 -38.68
C ASP A 20 19.12 6.20 -37.15
N GLU A 21 18.07 6.71 -36.46
CA GLU A 21 18.08 6.76 -35.00
C GLU A 21 16.69 6.64 -34.38
N THR A 22 16.66 6.17 -33.13
CA THR A 22 15.52 6.26 -32.21
C THR A 22 15.86 7.18 -31.06
N LEU A 23 15.07 8.25 -30.86
CA LEU A 23 15.21 9.23 -29.78
C LEU A 23 14.01 9.14 -28.83
N LEU A 24 14.28 8.85 -27.54
CA LEU A 24 13.30 8.88 -26.47
C LEU A 24 13.38 10.22 -25.74
N ARG A 25 12.25 10.88 -25.53
CA ARG A 25 12.15 12.18 -24.86
C ARG A 25 11.16 12.09 -23.71
N SER A 26 11.53 12.56 -22.53
CA SER A 26 10.69 12.62 -21.34
C SER A 26 11.26 13.60 -20.31
N ALA A 27 10.43 14.03 -19.35
CA ALA A 27 10.86 14.81 -18.20
C ALA A 27 11.39 13.91 -17.05
N THR A 28 11.00 12.65 -16.98
CA THR A 28 11.23 11.75 -15.84
C THR A 28 11.79 10.40 -16.26
N ASP A 29 12.37 9.68 -15.29
CA ASP A 29 12.82 8.31 -15.50
C ASP A 29 11.64 7.35 -15.73
N ALA A 30 10.48 7.60 -15.12
CA ALA A 30 9.25 6.85 -15.36
C ALA A 30 8.79 6.98 -16.82
N GLY A 31 8.79 8.20 -17.38
CA GLY A 31 8.46 8.41 -18.78
C GLY A 31 9.43 7.71 -19.74
N PHE A 32 10.75 7.71 -19.47
CA PHE A 32 11.70 6.93 -20.26
C PHE A 32 11.45 5.43 -20.15
N PHE A 33 11.12 4.93 -18.94
CA PHE A 33 10.80 3.53 -18.72
C PHE A 33 9.59 3.10 -19.54
N TYR A 34 8.52 3.89 -19.55
CA TYR A 34 7.32 3.59 -20.36
C TYR A 34 7.58 3.75 -21.85
N ALA A 35 8.39 4.72 -22.26
CA ALA A 35 8.81 4.86 -23.66
C ALA A 35 9.54 3.59 -24.15
N GLU A 36 10.42 3.01 -23.35
CA GLU A 36 11.13 1.79 -23.69
C GLU A 36 10.21 0.57 -23.76
N LYS A 37 9.18 0.49 -22.91
CA LYS A 37 8.16 -0.56 -23.01
C LYS A 37 7.36 -0.42 -24.30
N THR A 38 6.87 0.77 -24.61
CA THR A 38 6.16 1.05 -25.86
C THR A 38 7.03 0.74 -27.09
N LEU A 39 8.30 1.16 -27.08
CA LEU A 39 9.21 0.88 -28.19
C LEU A 39 9.35 -0.63 -28.49
N LYS A 40 9.33 -1.48 -27.46
CA LYS A 40 9.38 -2.94 -27.63
C LYS A 40 8.11 -3.53 -28.24
N GLU A 41 6.98 -2.84 -28.12
CA GLU A 41 5.67 -3.24 -28.66
C GLU A 41 5.47 -2.78 -30.11
N LEU A 42 6.27 -1.81 -30.59
CA LEU A 42 6.17 -1.28 -31.94
C LEU A 42 6.77 -2.25 -32.98
N PRO A 43 6.23 -2.30 -34.20
CA PRO A 43 6.80 -3.09 -35.27
C PRO A 43 8.26 -2.72 -35.58
N PRO A 44 9.12 -3.69 -35.88
CA PRO A 44 10.49 -3.39 -36.30
C PRO A 44 10.54 -2.47 -37.54
N GLY A 45 11.45 -1.48 -37.52
CA GLY A 45 11.63 -0.57 -38.65
C GLY A 45 10.55 0.49 -38.80
N GLN A 46 9.66 0.65 -37.81
CA GLN A 46 8.68 1.74 -37.83
C GLN A 46 9.37 3.11 -37.77
N ILE A 47 8.96 4.03 -38.65
CA ILE A 47 9.39 5.42 -38.70
C ILE A 47 8.20 6.29 -38.27
N GLY A 48 8.47 7.38 -37.51
CA GLY A 48 7.44 8.35 -37.09
C GLY A 48 7.62 8.80 -35.65
N ILE A 49 6.56 9.38 -35.13
CA ILE A 49 6.52 9.90 -33.77
C ILE A 49 5.38 9.21 -33.01
N VAL A 50 5.69 8.70 -31.82
CA VAL A 50 4.70 8.24 -30.84
C VAL A 50 4.82 9.15 -29.63
N ARG A 51 3.68 9.71 -29.18
CA ARG A 51 3.59 10.47 -27.94
C ARG A 51 2.47 9.86 -27.09
N ASP A 52 2.74 9.63 -25.82
CA ASP A 52 1.80 8.98 -24.92
C ASP A 52 1.99 9.44 -23.47
N TRP A 53 0.93 9.32 -22.68
CA TRP A 53 0.88 9.68 -21.28
C TRP A 53 -0.26 8.94 -20.57
N ALA A 54 -0.29 8.99 -19.25
CA ALA A 54 -1.41 8.47 -18.47
C ALA A 54 -2.40 9.57 -18.10
N ASP A 55 -3.68 9.39 -18.45
CA ASP A 55 -4.76 10.31 -18.06
C ASP A 55 -5.07 10.19 -16.55
N VAL A 56 -4.88 9.00 -15.97
CA VAL A 56 -5.02 8.75 -14.54
C VAL A 56 -3.62 8.66 -13.90
N PRO A 57 -3.24 9.65 -13.07
CA PRO A 57 -1.87 9.72 -12.52
C PRO A 57 -1.52 8.55 -11.60
N LEU A 58 -2.47 8.05 -10.80
CA LEU A 58 -2.26 6.95 -9.85
C LEU A 58 -3.11 5.74 -10.24
N ARG A 59 -2.45 4.67 -10.66
CA ARG A 59 -3.05 3.43 -11.16
C ARG A 59 -2.61 2.28 -10.25
N ILE A 60 -3.51 1.86 -9.35
CA ILE A 60 -3.21 0.95 -8.24
C ILE A 60 -3.73 -0.45 -8.56
N ALA A 61 -2.89 -1.47 -8.38
CA ALA A 61 -3.31 -2.85 -8.21
C ALA A 61 -3.16 -3.24 -6.73
N MET A 62 -4.13 -3.98 -6.19
CA MET A 62 -4.05 -4.48 -4.82
C MET A 62 -3.54 -5.92 -4.81
N ILE A 63 -2.61 -6.21 -3.91
CA ILE A 63 -2.18 -7.56 -3.55
C ILE A 63 -2.52 -7.78 -2.08
N ASP A 64 -3.54 -8.60 -1.86
CA ASP A 64 -3.98 -9.02 -0.53
C ASP A 64 -3.29 -10.34 -0.16
N LEU A 65 -2.49 -10.31 0.90
CA LEU A 65 -1.79 -11.47 1.45
C LEU A 65 -2.52 -12.07 2.66
N LYS A 66 -3.66 -11.51 3.03
CA LYS A 66 -4.43 -11.86 4.23
C LYS A 66 -4.71 -13.37 4.34
N ARG A 67 -5.21 -13.96 3.27
CA ARG A 67 -5.72 -15.34 3.29
C ARG A 67 -4.85 -16.34 2.50
N ILE A 68 -3.86 -15.84 1.76
CA ILE A 68 -3.06 -16.65 0.83
C ILE A 68 -1.59 -16.39 1.07
N SER A 69 -0.82 -17.46 1.28
CA SER A 69 0.65 -17.38 1.26
C SER A 69 1.11 -17.52 -0.18
N TRP A 70 1.59 -16.43 -0.75
CA TRP A 70 2.10 -16.39 -2.12
C TRP A 70 3.52 -16.96 -2.17
N ASN A 71 3.81 -17.70 -3.25
CA ASN A 71 5.20 -18.02 -3.54
C ASN A 71 5.97 -16.72 -3.75
N PHE A 72 7.12 -16.59 -3.11
CA PHE A 72 7.90 -15.34 -3.11
C PHE A 72 8.37 -14.93 -4.51
N ASP A 73 8.88 -15.87 -5.30
CA ASP A 73 9.38 -15.57 -6.64
C ASP A 73 8.23 -15.21 -7.59
N TYR A 74 7.06 -15.86 -7.42
CA TYR A 74 5.86 -15.47 -8.14
C TYR A 74 5.41 -14.05 -7.80
N LEU A 75 5.39 -13.69 -6.52
CA LEU A 75 5.06 -12.33 -6.09
C LEU A 75 6.00 -11.30 -6.75
N LEU A 76 7.30 -11.56 -6.77
CA LEU A 76 8.26 -10.68 -7.44
C LEU A 76 8.01 -10.56 -8.94
N SER A 77 7.57 -11.64 -9.60
CA SER A 77 7.28 -11.66 -11.04
C SER A 77 6.06 -10.80 -11.44
N LEU A 78 5.22 -10.42 -10.48
CA LEU A 78 4.08 -9.55 -10.76
C LEU A 78 4.47 -8.11 -11.04
N PHE A 79 5.57 -7.60 -10.48
CA PHE A 79 5.94 -6.18 -10.67
C PHE A 79 6.30 -5.85 -12.12
N PRO A 80 7.09 -6.65 -12.85
CA PRO A 80 7.24 -6.45 -14.29
C PRO A 80 5.91 -6.47 -15.06
N LEU A 81 5.01 -7.40 -14.73
CA LEU A 81 3.68 -7.49 -15.33
C LEU A 81 2.83 -6.25 -15.06
N LEU A 82 2.80 -5.77 -13.80
CA LEU A 82 2.11 -4.53 -13.44
C LEU A 82 2.64 -3.35 -14.25
N ALA A 83 3.96 -3.26 -14.40
CA ALA A 83 4.59 -2.23 -15.19
C ALA A 83 4.25 -2.35 -16.70
N ASP A 84 4.14 -3.56 -17.26
CA ASP A 84 3.70 -3.77 -18.64
C ASP A 84 2.25 -3.29 -18.84
N LEU A 85 1.40 -3.46 -17.82
CA LEU A 85 0.03 -2.96 -17.80
C LEU A 85 -0.08 -1.45 -17.45
N ARG A 86 1.05 -0.74 -17.34
CA ARG A 86 1.11 0.67 -16.96
C ARG A 86 0.57 0.96 -15.55
N ILE A 87 0.46 -0.05 -14.68
CA ILE A 87 0.17 0.12 -13.26
C ILE A 87 1.42 0.69 -12.57
N ASN A 88 1.27 1.80 -11.85
CA ASN A 88 2.39 2.50 -11.23
C ASN A 88 2.38 2.50 -9.70
N ALA A 89 1.43 1.79 -9.10
CA ALA A 89 1.39 1.59 -7.65
C ALA A 89 0.81 0.22 -7.31
N CYS A 90 1.25 -0.35 -6.19
CA CYS A 90 0.76 -1.61 -5.65
C CYS A 90 0.38 -1.40 -4.19
N LEU A 91 -0.93 -1.51 -3.89
CA LEU A 91 -1.43 -1.56 -2.52
C LEU A 91 -1.18 -2.97 -1.97
N MET A 92 -0.36 -3.06 -0.92
CA MET A 92 0.10 -4.33 -0.35
C MET A 92 -0.43 -4.49 1.07
N GLU A 93 -1.35 -5.42 1.27
CA GLU A 93 -1.86 -5.80 2.58
C GLU A 93 -1.11 -7.03 3.10
N TYR A 94 -0.27 -6.83 4.11
CA TYR A 94 0.60 -7.89 4.65
C TYR A 94 -0.03 -8.72 5.76
N GLU A 95 -0.74 -8.08 6.67
CA GLU A 95 -1.27 -8.64 7.91
C GLU A 95 -0.22 -9.52 8.66
N ASP A 96 -0.55 -10.78 8.92
CA ASP A 96 0.30 -11.75 9.60
C ASP A 96 1.50 -12.26 8.75
N LYS A 97 1.64 -11.78 7.52
CA LYS A 97 2.81 -12.07 6.67
C LYS A 97 3.93 -11.03 6.85
N PHE A 98 3.69 -9.92 7.56
CA PHE A 98 4.73 -8.96 7.91
C PHE A 98 5.50 -9.42 9.16
N PRO A 99 6.85 -9.32 9.17
CA PRO A 99 7.68 -9.79 10.27
C PRO A 99 7.73 -8.76 11.41
N TYR A 100 6.61 -8.52 12.09
CA TYR A 100 6.54 -7.60 13.22
C TYR A 100 7.50 -8.00 14.34
N ARG A 101 8.23 -7.02 14.90
CA ARG A 101 9.22 -7.23 15.95
C ARG A 101 8.66 -7.01 17.35
N PHE A 102 7.56 -6.24 17.47
CA PHE A 102 6.95 -5.96 18.77
C PHE A 102 6.16 -7.15 19.34
N SER A 103 5.84 -8.16 18.54
CA SER A 103 5.22 -9.42 18.96
C SER A 103 5.68 -10.58 18.08
N ASP A 104 6.09 -11.67 18.70
CA ASP A 104 6.45 -12.94 18.04
C ASP A 104 5.22 -13.82 17.73
N ARG A 105 4.03 -13.37 18.13
CA ARG A 105 2.75 -14.09 17.98
C ARG A 105 1.99 -13.77 16.74
N ILE A 106 2.16 -12.56 16.20
CA ILE A 106 1.37 -12.06 15.07
C ILE A 106 1.81 -12.70 13.77
N ALA A 107 3.12 -12.71 13.51
CA ALA A 107 3.65 -13.30 12.29
C ALA A 107 3.47 -14.82 12.26
N VAL A 108 2.87 -15.33 11.18
CA VAL A 108 2.67 -16.79 10.99
C VAL A 108 3.96 -17.48 10.53
N PRO A 109 4.08 -18.80 10.72
CA PRO A 109 5.13 -19.58 10.05
C PRO A 109 5.07 -19.37 8.54
N GLY A 110 6.19 -18.95 7.94
CA GLY A 110 6.25 -18.59 6.51
C GLY A 110 5.92 -17.13 6.20
N ALA A 111 5.76 -16.26 7.21
CA ALA A 111 5.78 -14.81 7.02
C ALA A 111 7.09 -14.36 6.34
N PHE A 112 7.05 -13.23 5.66
CA PHE A 112 8.24 -12.71 5.00
C PHE A 112 9.31 -12.33 6.01
N THR A 113 10.55 -12.57 5.64
CA THR A 113 11.70 -12.01 6.35
C THR A 113 11.88 -10.54 6.00
N ALA A 114 12.56 -9.77 6.86
CA ALA A 114 12.93 -8.39 6.54
C ALA A 114 13.75 -8.28 5.23
N GLY A 115 14.55 -9.32 4.90
CA GLY A 115 15.27 -9.39 3.62
C GLY A 115 14.33 -9.52 2.43
N GLN A 116 13.28 -10.32 2.54
CA GLN A 116 12.26 -10.48 1.51
C GLN A 116 11.43 -9.21 1.33
N ILE A 117 11.03 -8.52 2.42
CA ILE A 117 10.34 -7.22 2.31
C ILE A 117 11.22 -6.20 1.55
N ARG A 118 12.51 -6.09 1.90
CA ARG A 118 13.43 -5.23 1.14
C ARG A 118 13.50 -5.60 -0.34
N ARG A 119 13.52 -6.90 -0.67
CA ARG A 119 13.56 -7.36 -2.07
C ARG A 119 12.27 -7.03 -2.81
N ILE A 120 11.09 -7.17 -2.17
CA ILE A 120 9.80 -6.73 -2.73
C ILE A 120 9.86 -5.23 -3.05
N THR A 121 10.26 -4.40 -2.07
CA THR A 121 10.36 -2.93 -2.24
C THR A 121 11.32 -2.56 -3.37
N GLN A 122 12.47 -3.22 -3.43
CA GLN A 122 13.47 -2.99 -4.49
C GLN A 122 12.92 -3.37 -5.87
N THR A 123 12.29 -4.55 -5.99
CA THR A 123 11.74 -5.03 -7.27
C THR A 123 10.62 -4.12 -7.77
N ALA A 124 9.73 -3.66 -6.88
CA ALA A 124 8.70 -2.69 -7.22
C ALA A 124 9.31 -1.39 -7.77
N ARG A 125 10.31 -0.82 -7.08
CA ARG A 125 11.01 0.39 -7.51
C ARG A 125 11.72 0.22 -8.85
N GLU A 126 12.41 -0.90 -9.08
CA GLU A 126 13.07 -1.22 -10.35
C GLU A 126 12.09 -1.27 -11.54
N ASN A 127 10.81 -1.50 -11.26
CA ASN A 127 9.72 -1.53 -12.24
C ASN A 127 8.85 -0.26 -12.22
N HIS A 128 9.28 0.81 -11.56
CA HIS A 128 8.52 2.06 -11.41
C HIS A 128 7.10 1.86 -10.82
N VAL A 129 6.96 0.88 -9.93
CA VAL A 129 5.75 0.62 -9.15
C VAL A 129 5.98 1.06 -7.71
N GLU A 130 5.24 2.06 -7.26
CA GLU A 130 5.27 2.49 -5.85
C GLU A 130 4.57 1.45 -4.97
N LEU A 131 5.21 1.01 -3.89
CA LEU A 131 4.53 0.21 -2.87
C LEU A 131 3.78 1.12 -1.91
N ILE A 132 2.47 0.87 -1.77
CA ILE A 132 1.60 1.50 -0.79
C ILE A 132 1.30 0.43 0.26
N PRO A 133 1.94 0.45 1.44
CA PRO A 133 1.64 -0.53 2.47
C PRO A 133 0.26 -0.26 3.07
N LEU A 134 -0.49 -1.34 3.35
CA LEU A 134 -1.75 -1.28 4.08
C LEU A 134 -1.55 -1.84 5.48
N VAL A 135 -1.96 -1.05 6.48
CA VAL A 135 -2.01 -1.41 7.89
C VAL A 135 -3.40 -1.12 8.42
N GLN A 136 -4.17 -2.14 8.69
CA GLN A 136 -5.50 -1.98 9.30
C GLN A 136 -5.40 -1.28 10.65
N CYS A 137 -6.15 -0.18 10.85
CA CYS A 137 -5.98 0.65 12.05
C CYS A 137 -6.73 0.12 13.28
N PHE A 138 -7.81 -0.67 13.12
CA PHE A 138 -8.52 -1.32 14.23
C PHE A 138 -9.55 -2.39 13.80
N SER A 139 -9.94 -2.41 12.52
CA SER A 139 -10.78 -3.47 11.91
C SER A 139 -9.92 -4.54 11.25
N HIS A 140 -10.52 -5.66 10.86
CA HIS A 140 -9.79 -6.80 10.26
C HIS A 140 -8.60 -7.29 11.08
N TRP A 141 -8.72 -7.23 12.40
CA TRP A 141 -7.64 -7.59 13.32
C TRP A 141 -7.73 -9.03 13.84
N GLU A 142 -8.40 -9.94 13.14
CA GLU A 142 -8.52 -11.35 13.51
C GLU A 142 -7.16 -12.00 13.72
N TYR A 143 -6.17 -11.63 12.90
CA TYR A 143 -4.81 -12.14 12.98
C TYR A 143 -4.08 -11.71 14.26
N ILE A 144 -4.53 -10.64 14.90
CA ILE A 144 -4.02 -10.10 16.18
C ILE A 144 -4.91 -10.58 17.33
N LEU A 145 -6.20 -10.26 17.26
CA LEU A 145 -7.12 -10.40 18.40
C LEU A 145 -7.50 -11.84 18.73
N ARG A 146 -7.17 -12.82 17.86
CA ARG A 146 -7.26 -14.25 18.19
C ARG A 146 -6.30 -14.66 19.30
N HIS A 147 -5.23 -13.90 19.56
CA HIS A 147 -4.26 -14.20 20.61
C HIS A 147 -4.72 -13.62 21.95
N GLY A 148 -4.61 -14.44 23.02
CA GLY A 148 -5.11 -14.07 24.35
C GLY A 148 -4.44 -12.85 24.96
N GLU A 149 -3.20 -12.53 24.58
CA GLU A 149 -2.49 -11.32 25.04
C GLU A 149 -3.10 -10.01 24.56
N PHE A 150 -3.94 -10.06 23.50
CA PHE A 150 -4.68 -8.92 22.95
C PHE A 150 -6.18 -8.97 23.23
N ALA A 151 -6.64 -9.89 24.11
CA ALA A 151 -8.06 -10.09 24.37
C ALA A 151 -8.76 -8.84 24.95
N ASP A 152 -8.04 -8.06 25.73
CA ASP A 152 -8.54 -6.81 26.32
C ASP A 152 -8.72 -5.67 25.30
N LEU A 153 -8.20 -5.83 24.07
CA LEU A 153 -8.39 -4.87 22.99
C LEU A 153 -9.67 -5.10 22.20
N ARG A 154 -10.32 -6.26 22.32
CA ARG A 154 -11.50 -6.63 21.54
C ARG A 154 -12.67 -5.68 21.81
N GLU A 155 -13.36 -5.30 20.74
CA GLU A 155 -14.65 -4.64 20.86
C GLU A 155 -15.76 -5.63 21.30
N SER A 156 -15.60 -6.92 20.97
CA SER A 156 -16.51 -8.00 21.36
C SER A 156 -15.71 -9.28 21.63
N ASP A 157 -16.08 -10.01 22.68
CA ASP A 157 -15.49 -11.35 22.94
C ASP A 157 -16.00 -12.42 21.97
N ALA A 158 -17.17 -12.20 21.35
CA ALA A 158 -17.77 -13.15 20.42
C ALA A 158 -17.23 -13.05 19.00
N ASP A 159 -16.60 -11.92 18.66
CA ASP A 159 -16.04 -11.66 17.33
C ASP A 159 -14.73 -10.89 17.49
N VAL A 160 -13.65 -11.50 17.03
CA VAL A 160 -12.29 -10.98 17.19
C VAL A 160 -11.81 -10.16 15.97
N SER A 161 -12.74 -9.68 15.13
CA SER A 161 -12.41 -8.94 13.92
C SER A 161 -12.02 -7.47 14.18
N GLN A 162 -12.40 -6.92 15.35
CA GLN A 162 -12.29 -5.48 15.58
C GLN A 162 -11.78 -5.15 16.99
N GLY A 163 -10.83 -4.21 17.06
CA GLY A 163 -10.37 -3.60 18.29
C GLY A 163 -11.30 -2.49 18.79
N CYS A 164 -11.33 -2.28 20.11
CA CYS A 164 -12.10 -1.22 20.73
C CYS A 164 -11.42 0.14 20.46
N PRO A 165 -12.06 1.07 19.75
CA PRO A 165 -11.48 2.38 19.44
C PRO A 165 -11.28 3.29 20.66
N LEU A 166 -11.97 3.01 21.77
CA LEU A 166 -11.80 3.76 23.03
C LEU A 166 -10.74 3.17 23.95
N ASN A 167 -10.21 1.98 23.65
CA ASN A 167 -9.10 1.45 24.40
C ASN A 167 -7.79 2.07 23.89
N PRO A 168 -7.04 2.84 24.72
CA PRO A 168 -5.83 3.51 24.25
C PRO A 168 -4.77 2.54 23.72
N ARG A 169 -4.71 1.30 24.23
CA ARG A 169 -3.81 0.26 23.73
C ARG A 169 -4.11 -0.18 22.31
N THR A 170 -5.37 -0.04 21.82
CA THR A 170 -5.72 -0.27 20.42
C THR A 170 -4.94 0.69 19.52
N PHE A 171 -4.94 1.97 19.87
CA PHE A 171 -4.22 2.98 19.09
C PHE A 171 -2.69 2.82 19.21
N GLU A 172 -2.18 2.49 20.40
CA GLU A 172 -0.75 2.21 20.62
C GLU A 172 -0.26 1.02 19.78
N LEU A 173 -1.08 -0.02 19.65
CA LEU A 173 -0.78 -1.17 18.81
C LEU A 173 -0.74 -0.79 17.33
N PHE A 174 -1.75 -0.02 16.85
CA PHE A 174 -1.74 0.51 15.49
C PHE A 174 -0.48 1.33 15.21
N ARG A 175 -0.10 2.24 16.12
CA ARG A 175 1.13 3.04 16.00
C ARG A 175 2.38 2.18 15.90
N SER A 176 2.44 1.10 16.67
CA SER A 176 3.58 0.17 16.65
C SER A 176 3.68 -0.54 15.30
N MET A 177 2.56 -1.02 14.76
CA MET A 177 2.51 -1.63 13.43
C MET A 177 2.87 -0.64 12.33
N LEU A 178 2.27 0.55 12.36
CA LEU A 178 2.52 1.61 11.40
C LEU A 178 4.00 1.98 11.35
N LYS A 179 4.62 2.17 12.50
CA LYS A 179 6.05 2.49 12.60
C LYS A 179 6.91 1.44 11.91
N GLU A 180 6.71 0.15 12.20
CA GLU A 180 7.51 -0.92 11.62
C GLU A 180 7.30 -1.08 10.13
N ILE A 181 6.07 -0.91 9.66
CA ILE A 181 5.74 -0.91 8.23
C ILE A 181 6.44 0.26 7.52
N LEU A 182 6.40 1.47 8.09
CA LEU A 182 7.06 2.65 7.51
C LEU A 182 8.58 2.53 7.48
N GLU A 183 9.18 1.92 8.51
CA GLU A 183 10.62 1.61 8.51
C GLU A 183 11.01 0.66 7.37
N ALA A 184 10.12 -0.26 7.00
CA ALA A 184 10.33 -1.18 5.89
C ALA A 184 10.02 -0.57 4.51
N HIS A 185 9.23 0.52 4.46
CA HIS A 185 8.80 1.22 3.24
C HIS A 185 9.12 2.73 3.29
N PRO A 186 10.38 3.13 3.48
CA PRO A 186 10.72 4.54 3.75
C PRO A 186 10.36 5.48 2.58
N GLU A 187 10.33 4.96 1.35
CA GLU A 187 10.10 5.74 0.14
C GLU A 187 8.61 5.87 -0.24
N CYS A 188 7.69 5.16 0.43
CA CYS A 188 6.27 5.27 0.13
C CYS A 188 5.76 6.69 0.41
N ARG A 189 4.93 7.22 -0.48
CA ARG A 189 4.24 8.51 -0.29
C ARG A 189 2.92 8.32 0.44
N TYR A 190 2.27 7.20 0.20
CA TYR A 190 0.95 6.85 0.71
C TYR A 190 1.04 5.68 1.68
N VAL A 191 0.15 5.68 2.66
CA VAL A 191 -0.10 4.54 3.55
C VAL A 191 -1.61 4.34 3.63
N HIS A 192 -2.06 3.11 3.41
CA HIS A 192 -3.46 2.78 3.56
C HIS A 192 -3.73 2.26 4.97
N ILE A 193 -4.69 2.86 5.68
CA ILE A 193 -5.01 2.51 7.07
C ILE A 193 -6.26 1.62 7.21
N GLY A 194 -6.79 1.11 6.11
CA GLY A 194 -7.99 0.25 6.09
C GLY A 194 -9.24 0.99 6.52
N ALA A 195 -9.69 0.70 7.74
CA ALA A 195 -10.85 1.29 8.41
C ALA A 195 -12.22 0.84 7.90
N ASP A 196 -12.26 -0.08 6.93
CA ASP A 196 -13.48 -0.67 6.41
C ASP A 196 -14.10 -1.69 7.38
N GLU A 197 -15.35 -1.99 7.14
CA GLU A 197 -16.13 -3.04 7.84
C GLU A 197 -16.08 -2.99 9.38
N ALA A 198 -15.97 -1.80 9.97
CA ALA A 198 -15.99 -1.61 11.42
C ALA A 198 -17.40 -1.83 12.02
N ARG A 199 -17.89 -3.07 11.91
CA ARG A 199 -19.28 -3.44 12.21
C ARG A 199 -19.59 -3.61 13.69
N LEU A 200 -18.56 -3.72 14.56
CA LEU A 200 -18.72 -3.99 15.99
C LEU A 200 -18.71 -2.71 16.85
N LEU A 201 -18.69 -1.52 16.24
CA LEU A 201 -18.69 -0.27 17.00
C LEU A 201 -19.90 -0.18 17.94
N GLY A 202 -19.64 0.03 19.24
CA GLY A 202 -20.65 0.12 20.27
C GLY A 202 -21.03 -1.22 20.93
N HIS A 203 -20.28 -2.30 20.69
CA HIS A 203 -20.53 -3.59 21.34
C HIS A 203 -19.96 -3.64 22.76
N CYS A 204 -18.78 -3.07 23.03
CA CYS A 204 -18.27 -3.00 24.37
C CYS A 204 -19.01 -1.93 25.21
N PRO A 205 -19.05 -2.05 26.55
CA PRO A 205 -19.80 -1.10 27.40
C PRO A 205 -19.37 0.36 27.24
N ALA A 206 -18.07 0.63 27.06
CA ALA A 206 -17.51 1.98 26.88
C ALA A 206 -17.97 2.58 25.53
N CYS A 207 -17.81 1.83 24.43
CA CYS A 207 -18.25 2.27 23.11
C CYS A 207 -19.77 2.40 23.05
N ALA A 208 -20.54 1.48 23.67
CA ALA A 208 -22.00 1.59 23.76
C ALA A 208 -22.43 2.88 24.47
N ALA A 209 -21.75 3.30 25.53
CA ALA A 209 -22.02 4.57 26.21
C ALA A 209 -21.72 5.76 25.29
N LYS A 210 -20.59 5.75 24.58
CA LYS A 210 -20.20 6.82 23.65
C LYS A 210 -21.16 6.92 22.46
N VAL A 211 -21.60 5.79 21.90
CA VAL A 211 -22.58 5.75 20.80
C VAL A 211 -23.93 6.34 21.25
N ARG A 212 -24.40 6.05 22.47
CA ARG A 212 -25.62 6.69 23.02
C ARG A 212 -25.47 8.20 23.22
N GLU A 213 -24.30 8.66 23.56
CA GLU A 213 -24.01 10.08 23.80
C GLU A 213 -23.92 10.88 22.49
N SER A 214 -23.18 10.36 21.50
CA SER A 214 -22.74 11.17 20.34
C SER A 214 -22.89 10.48 18.97
N GLY A 215 -23.43 9.28 18.91
CA GLY A 215 -23.59 8.51 17.67
C GLY A 215 -22.38 7.66 17.29
N VAL A 216 -22.62 6.65 16.45
CA VAL A 216 -21.58 5.73 15.99
C VAL A 216 -20.62 6.40 15.01
N GLU A 217 -21.15 7.32 14.20
CA GLU A 217 -20.38 8.11 13.24
C GLU A 217 -19.31 8.98 13.94
N ARG A 218 -19.66 9.52 15.10
CA ARG A 218 -18.72 10.32 15.87
C ARG A 218 -17.63 9.46 16.50
N LEU A 219 -18.00 8.29 17.04
CA LEU A 219 -17.03 7.33 17.58
C LEU A 219 -16.03 6.87 16.51
N TYR A 220 -16.54 6.52 15.32
CA TYR A 220 -15.70 6.14 14.18
C TYR A 220 -14.82 7.29 13.72
N GLY A 221 -15.41 8.48 13.52
CA GLY A 221 -14.70 9.66 13.00
C GLY A 221 -13.56 10.10 13.91
N ASP A 222 -13.79 10.16 15.24
CA ASP A 222 -12.76 10.55 16.20
C ASP A 222 -11.53 9.63 16.13
N TYR A 223 -11.74 8.31 15.98
CA TYR A 223 -10.64 7.35 15.84
C TYR A 223 -9.93 7.46 14.48
N LEU A 224 -10.70 7.61 13.42
CA LEU A 224 -10.15 7.74 12.06
C LEU A 224 -9.33 9.03 11.92
N GLU A 225 -9.81 10.16 12.45
CA GLU A 225 -9.05 11.42 12.50
C GLU A 225 -7.70 11.24 13.20
N ALA A 226 -7.69 10.58 14.36
CA ALA A 226 -6.45 10.30 15.08
C ALA A 226 -5.48 9.41 14.26
N ALA A 227 -5.99 8.40 13.55
CA ALA A 227 -5.18 7.54 12.70
C ALA A 227 -4.62 8.30 11.48
N ILE A 228 -5.40 9.18 10.88
CA ILE A 228 -4.97 10.08 9.80
C ILE A 228 -3.85 11.00 10.28
N ASP A 229 -4.01 11.63 11.45
CA ASP A 229 -3.02 12.53 12.02
C ASP A 229 -1.72 11.80 12.36
N GLU A 230 -1.80 10.56 12.84
CA GLU A 230 -0.62 9.74 13.08
C GLU A 230 0.17 9.49 11.78
N VAL A 231 -0.51 9.12 10.67
CA VAL A 231 0.16 8.95 9.36
C VAL A 231 0.76 10.26 8.86
N ASN A 232 0.02 11.37 8.98
CA ASN A 232 0.50 12.70 8.59
C ASN A 232 1.75 13.11 9.37
N SER A 233 1.88 12.71 10.65
CA SER A 233 3.05 13.02 11.48
C SER A 233 4.36 12.43 10.94
N TYR A 234 4.27 11.35 10.15
CA TYR A 234 5.41 10.76 9.42
C TYR A 234 5.65 11.40 8.04
N GLY A 235 4.91 12.46 7.67
CA GLY A 235 5.00 13.10 6.35
C GLY A 235 4.46 12.23 5.22
N LYS A 236 3.56 11.28 5.52
CA LYS A 236 2.90 10.40 4.56
C LYS A 236 1.45 10.84 4.34
N THR A 237 0.87 10.46 3.20
CA THR A 237 -0.54 10.72 2.90
C THR A 237 -1.37 9.48 3.22
N PRO A 238 -2.34 9.57 4.15
CA PRO A 238 -3.20 8.43 4.47
C PRO A 238 -4.21 8.16 3.35
N LEU A 239 -4.46 6.89 3.09
CA LEU A 239 -5.57 6.38 2.30
C LEU A 239 -6.42 5.49 3.20
N PHE A 240 -7.72 5.41 2.94
CA PHE A 240 -8.66 4.52 3.66
C PHE A 240 -9.84 4.16 2.75
N TRP A 241 -10.59 3.14 3.13
CA TRP A 241 -11.77 2.71 2.40
C TRP A 241 -13.00 3.57 2.68
#